data_39fc00e0b27834f11eedcdf7657b6d2e
#
_entry.id   39fc00e0b27834f11eedcdf7657b6d2e
#
_cell.length_a   1.000
_cell.length_b   1.000
_cell.length_c   1.000
_cell.angle_alpha   90.00
_cell.angle_beta   90.00
_cell.angle_gamma   90.00
#
_symmetry.space_group_name_H-M   'P 1'
#
loop_
_entity.id
_entity.type
_entity.pdbx_description
1 polymer ?
#
loop_
_entity_poly.entity_id
_entity_poly.type
_entity_poly.pdbx_seq_one_letter_code
_entity_poly.pdbx_strand_id
1 'polypeptide(L)'
;DLGTEGAGYADVDLKKAINAGVIPGPRMFVATLAINTTGHYPIKASEYAWELKMPKGVQEITGADEARKAVREQLEHGADWIKIYSDRGYIKQPDGNYRALSNFTSEEMNAIGNETIGSRKNFAAHAMTRDGIIAAVNAGAKSIEHGLGMDEESMQLMAAKGVFWCPTLFVNEFVAEGRAKLGSPINLMFSKSIPETFKKAVKLGVKIAYGTDIGGYDWSLPQAKDFSFFVSWGLTPIQAMQTATVHAAELLGQVGQIGEIKAGALADIIALKQDPTKNIESLQNIDWIMKDGKVYKQHK
;
A
#
# COMPACT_ATOMS: atom_id res chain seq x y z
N ASP A 1 -7.54 -2.68 1.73
CA ASP A 1 -6.64 -3.65 2.36
C ASP A 1 -5.76 -4.27 1.28
N LEU A 2 -4.44 -4.20 1.45
CA LEU A 2 -3.46 -4.71 0.47
C LEU A 2 -2.70 -5.94 1.00
N GLY A 3 -3.32 -6.72 1.87
CA GLY A 3 -2.77 -8.01 2.28
C GLY A 3 -3.17 -8.43 3.70
N THR A 4 -3.55 -9.68 3.83
CA THR A 4 -4.05 -10.22 5.10
C THR A 4 -2.92 -10.72 6.02
N GLU A 5 -1.68 -10.80 5.52
CA GLU A 5 -0.47 -11.20 6.27
C GLU A 5 -0.66 -12.48 7.13
N GLY A 6 -1.36 -13.47 6.59
CA GLY A 6 -1.56 -14.79 7.21
C GLY A 6 -3.01 -15.13 7.57
N ALA A 7 -3.95 -14.21 7.40
CA ALA A 7 -5.37 -14.48 7.62
C ALA A 7 -6.12 -15.03 6.37
N GLY A 8 -5.39 -15.44 5.34
CA GLY A 8 -5.96 -16.04 4.14
C GLY A 8 -6.92 -15.06 3.41
N TYR A 9 -8.17 -15.48 3.24
CA TYR A 9 -9.23 -14.69 2.57
C TYR A 9 -10.18 -13.97 3.55
N ALA A 10 -9.76 -13.76 4.81
CA ALA A 10 -10.60 -13.17 5.84
C ALA A 10 -11.02 -11.72 5.53
N ASP A 11 -10.24 -10.98 4.76
CA ASP A 11 -10.59 -9.62 4.28
C ASP A 11 -11.81 -9.64 3.34
N VAL A 12 -11.92 -10.65 2.48
CA VAL A 12 -13.10 -10.86 1.62
C VAL A 12 -14.34 -11.14 2.46
N ASP A 13 -14.24 -11.99 3.47
CA ASP A 13 -15.37 -12.33 4.33
C ASP A 13 -15.79 -11.15 5.22
N LEU A 14 -14.82 -10.38 5.72
CA LEU A 14 -15.07 -9.13 6.43
C LEU A 14 -15.81 -8.12 5.53
N LYS A 15 -15.34 -7.93 4.29
CA LYS A 15 -15.99 -7.09 3.28
C LYS A 15 -17.44 -7.54 3.02
N LYS A 16 -17.68 -8.84 2.87
CA LYS A 16 -19.02 -9.40 2.67
C LYS A 16 -19.93 -9.12 3.87
N ALA A 17 -19.44 -9.33 5.10
CA ALA A 17 -20.20 -9.08 6.33
C ALA A 17 -20.58 -7.59 6.48
N ILE A 18 -19.67 -6.67 6.15
CA ILE A 18 -19.93 -5.23 6.16
C ILE A 18 -20.96 -4.85 5.09
N ASN A 19 -20.81 -5.37 3.87
CA ASN A 19 -21.74 -5.05 2.76
C ASN A 19 -23.14 -5.62 3.00
N ALA A 20 -23.26 -6.74 3.68
CA ALA A 20 -24.54 -7.33 4.11
C ALA A 20 -25.14 -6.63 5.34
N GLY A 21 -24.46 -5.67 5.95
CA GLY A 21 -24.91 -4.96 7.14
C GLY A 21 -24.87 -5.78 8.42
N VAL A 22 -24.20 -6.93 8.43
CA VAL A 22 -24.05 -7.80 9.62
C VAL A 22 -23.22 -7.11 10.69
N ILE A 23 -22.18 -6.42 10.26
CA ILE A 23 -21.30 -5.61 11.12
C ILE A 23 -21.09 -4.21 10.52
N PRO A 24 -20.88 -3.18 11.36
CA PRO A 24 -20.46 -1.88 10.86
C PRO A 24 -19.02 -1.91 10.35
N GLY A 25 -18.71 -1.14 9.32
CA GLY A 25 -17.37 -1.02 8.80
C GLY A 25 -17.26 -0.15 7.55
N PRO A 26 -16.04 0.13 7.08
CA PRO A 26 -15.80 0.95 5.91
C PRO A 26 -16.21 0.23 4.62
N ARG A 27 -16.24 0.95 3.50
CA ARG A 27 -16.26 0.37 2.16
C ARG A 27 -14.88 -0.21 1.86
N MET A 28 -14.78 -1.51 1.64
CA MET A 28 -13.50 -2.20 1.48
C MET A 28 -13.25 -2.60 0.02
N PHE A 29 -12.00 -2.39 -0.40
CA PHE A 29 -11.38 -3.04 -1.55
C PHE A 29 -10.25 -3.91 -1.01
N VAL A 30 -10.16 -5.16 -1.42
CA VAL A 30 -9.31 -6.17 -0.77
C VAL A 30 -8.43 -6.90 -1.77
N ALA A 31 -7.25 -7.29 -1.33
CA ALA A 31 -6.23 -7.95 -2.15
C ALA A 31 -5.86 -9.36 -1.65
N THR A 32 -6.45 -9.83 -0.58
CA THR A 32 -6.21 -11.16 -0.01
C THR A 32 -4.74 -11.41 0.36
N LEU A 33 -4.16 -12.52 -0.07
CA LEU A 33 -2.76 -12.86 0.13
C LEU A 33 -1.86 -12.12 -0.87
N ALA A 34 -0.76 -11.57 -0.40
CA ALA A 34 0.26 -11.09 -1.32
C ALA A 34 0.89 -12.27 -2.08
N ILE A 35 1.17 -12.12 -3.38
CA ILE A 35 1.91 -13.11 -4.15
C ILE A 35 3.41 -12.85 -3.99
N ASN A 36 4.18 -13.89 -3.75
CA ASN A 36 5.64 -13.85 -3.69
C ASN A 36 6.24 -15.13 -4.26
N THR A 37 7.51 -15.11 -4.60
CA THR A 37 8.19 -16.32 -5.08
C THR A 37 8.63 -17.21 -3.92
N THR A 38 8.68 -18.51 -4.17
CA THR A 38 9.13 -19.52 -3.22
C THR A 38 10.50 -19.16 -2.66
N GLY A 39 10.59 -19.16 -1.32
CA GLY A 39 11.85 -18.89 -0.60
C GLY A 39 12.19 -17.41 -0.37
N HIS A 40 11.41 -16.45 -0.89
CA HIS A 40 11.64 -15.03 -0.68
C HIS A 40 10.79 -14.39 0.44
N TYR A 41 9.92 -15.17 1.09
CA TYR A 41 9.22 -14.68 2.28
C TYR A 41 10.15 -14.75 3.51
N PRO A 42 10.05 -13.81 4.48
CA PRO A 42 10.99 -13.73 5.60
C PRO A 42 11.08 -14.98 6.47
N ILE A 43 9.97 -15.73 6.62
CA ILE A 43 9.98 -16.99 7.37
C ILE A 43 10.56 -18.10 6.48
N LYS A 44 11.79 -18.49 6.77
CA LYS A 44 12.51 -19.51 5.98
C LYS A 44 12.35 -20.88 6.60
N ALA A 45 12.14 -21.88 5.77
CA ALA A 45 12.03 -23.28 6.20
C ALA A 45 13.28 -23.77 6.95
N SER A 46 14.47 -23.23 6.63
CA SER A 46 15.73 -23.57 7.29
C SER A 46 15.81 -23.14 8.76
N GLU A 47 14.92 -22.29 9.23
CA GLU A 47 14.90 -21.79 10.61
C GLU A 47 14.05 -22.68 11.54
N TYR A 48 13.36 -23.69 10.98
CA TYR A 48 12.42 -24.58 11.70
C TYR A 48 12.69 -26.03 11.35
N ALA A 49 12.14 -26.95 12.16
CA ALA A 49 12.14 -28.36 11.80
C ALA A 49 11.41 -28.56 10.45
N TRP A 50 11.99 -29.40 9.59
CA TRP A 50 11.53 -29.55 8.19
C TRP A 50 10.09 -30.06 8.05
N GLU A 51 9.56 -30.73 9.07
CA GLU A 51 8.17 -31.19 9.13
C GLU A 51 7.16 -30.08 9.43
N LEU A 52 7.62 -28.94 9.97
CA LEU A 52 6.75 -27.83 10.33
C LEU A 52 6.36 -27.02 9.12
N LYS A 53 5.06 -26.97 8.83
CA LYS A 53 4.48 -26.05 7.85
C LYS A 53 4.09 -24.75 8.57
N MET A 54 4.97 -23.76 8.53
CA MET A 54 4.69 -22.45 9.11
C MET A 54 3.68 -21.69 8.25
N PRO A 55 2.65 -21.07 8.86
CA PRO A 55 1.78 -20.15 8.13
C PRO A 55 2.59 -19.01 7.53
N LYS A 56 2.35 -18.71 6.26
CA LYS A 56 2.98 -17.59 5.55
C LYS A 56 1.93 -16.54 5.22
N GLY A 57 2.31 -15.27 5.30
CA GLY A 57 1.45 -14.15 4.92
C GLY A 57 1.31 -13.96 3.41
N VAL A 58 1.81 -14.90 2.61
CA VAL A 58 1.86 -14.83 1.15
C VAL A 58 1.41 -16.13 0.51
N GLN A 59 0.95 -16.03 -0.74
CA GLN A 59 0.83 -17.15 -1.65
C GLN A 59 2.14 -17.26 -2.43
N GLU A 60 2.90 -18.34 -2.19
CA GLU A 60 4.15 -18.59 -2.90
C GLU A 60 3.89 -19.21 -4.27
N ILE A 61 4.65 -18.75 -5.25
CA ILE A 61 4.61 -19.27 -6.63
C ILE A 61 6.02 -19.57 -7.14
N THR A 62 6.14 -20.50 -8.08
CA THR A 62 7.33 -20.78 -8.85
C THR A 62 6.95 -20.91 -10.32
N GLY A 63 7.45 -19.99 -11.15
CA GLY A 63 7.18 -19.94 -12.58
C GLY A 63 5.88 -19.24 -12.97
N ALA A 64 5.81 -18.90 -14.26
CA ALA A 64 4.74 -18.06 -14.83
C ALA A 64 3.35 -18.72 -14.76
N ASP A 65 3.25 -20.03 -14.83
CA ASP A 65 1.96 -20.72 -14.78
C ASP A 65 1.36 -20.73 -13.38
N GLU A 66 2.19 -20.92 -12.33
CA GLU A 66 1.74 -20.76 -10.96
C GLU A 66 1.37 -19.30 -10.64
N ALA A 67 2.09 -18.32 -11.22
CA ALA A 67 1.76 -16.91 -11.11
C ALA A 67 0.36 -16.61 -11.66
N ARG A 68 0.03 -17.10 -12.88
CA ARG A 68 -1.32 -16.96 -13.47
C ARG A 68 -2.38 -17.64 -12.63
N LYS A 69 -2.08 -18.85 -12.14
CA LYS A 69 -2.99 -19.61 -11.28
C LYS A 69 -3.30 -18.84 -10.00
N ALA A 70 -2.28 -18.30 -9.31
CA ALA A 70 -2.45 -17.53 -8.09
C ALA A 70 -3.36 -16.31 -8.30
N VAL A 71 -3.16 -15.55 -9.39
CA VAL A 71 -4.03 -14.41 -9.73
C VAL A 71 -5.48 -14.87 -9.90
N ARG A 72 -5.72 -15.95 -10.67
CA ARG A 72 -7.08 -16.47 -10.89
C ARG A 72 -7.74 -16.95 -9.61
N GLU A 73 -7.03 -17.68 -8.77
CA GLU A 73 -7.52 -18.17 -7.47
C GLU A 73 -7.94 -17.02 -6.55
N GLN A 74 -7.11 -15.98 -6.43
CA GLN A 74 -7.43 -14.83 -5.59
C GLN A 74 -8.65 -14.07 -6.11
N LEU A 75 -8.76 -13.87 -7.42
CA LEU A 75 -9.93 -13.24 -8.05
C LEU A 75 -11.20 -14.08 -7.88
N GLU A 76 -11.11 -15.41 -8.02
CA GLU A 76 -12.22 -16.34 -7.79
C GLU A 76 -12.73 -16.25 -6.33
N HIS A 77 -11.82 -16.11 -5.36
CA HIS A 77 -12.18 -15.92 -3.95
C HIS A 77 -12.77 -14.54 -3.64
N GLY A 78 -12.69 -13.58 -4.56
CA GLY A 78 -13.33 -12.28 -4.44
C GLY A 78 -12.39 -11.12 -4.16
N ALA A 79 -11.10 -11.26 -4.45
CA ALA A 79 -10.15 -10.15 -4.44
C ALA A 79 -10.57 -9.07 -5.45
N ASP A 80 -10.47 -7.81 -5.03
CA ASP A 80 -10.67 -6.66 -5.93
C ASP A 80 -9.37 -6.28 -6.63
N TRP A 81 -8.26 -6.51 -5.96
CA TRP A 81 -6.90 -6.19 -6.35
C TRP A 81 -5.99 -7.40 -6.17
N ILE A 82 -4.85 -7.40 -6.86
CA ILE A 82 -3.74 -8.31 -6.57
C ILE A 82 -2.66 -7.53 -5.84
N LYS A 83 -2.03 -8.15 -4.84
CA LYS A 83 -0.84 -7.61 -4.15
C LYS A 83 0.35 -8.49 -4.45
N ILE A 84 1.50 -7.87 -4.69
CA ILE A 84 2.78 -8.58 -4.85
C ILE A 84 3.86 -7.98 -3.95
N TYR A 85 4.88 -8.78 -3.65
CA TYR A 85 6.14 -8.30 -3.08
C TYR A 85 7.22 -8.31 -4.15
N SER A 86 7.39 -7.16 -4.85
CA SER A 86 8.32 -7.04 -5.98
C SER A 86 9.78 -7.17 -5.55
N ASP A 87 10.13 -6.66 -4.38
CA ASP A 87 11.46 -6.80 -3.81
C ASP A 87 11.41 -7.08 -2.30
N ARG A 88 12.34 -7.89 -1.83
CA ARG A 88 12.73 -8.11 -0.43
C ARG A 88 14.18 -8.64 -0.42
N GLY A 89 14.83 -8.69 0.71
CA GLY A 89 16.21 -9.20 0.77
C GLY A 89 17.23 -8.16 0.33
N TYR A 90 17.21 -7.04 1.00
CA TYR A 90 18.04 -5.87 0.70
C TYR A 90 19.50 -6.11 1.02
N ILE A 91 20.39 -5.84 0.05
CA ILE A 91 21.84 -6.01 0.15
C ILE A 91 22.49 -4.65 0.12
N LYS A 92 23.28 -4.36 1.17
CA LYS A 92 24.09 -3.14 1.22
C LYS A 92 25.21 -3.21 0.18
N GLN A 93 25.33 -2.16 -0.62
CA GLN A 93 26.39 -2.02 -1.62
C GLN A 93 27.62 -1.32 -1.02
N PRO A 94 28.79 -1.44 -1.67
CA PRO A 94 30.02 -0.74 -1.24
C PRO A 94 29.88 0.79 -1.17
N ASP A 95 29.01 1.38 -1.99
CA ASP A 95 28.69 2.81 -2.01
C ASP A 95 27.77 3.25 -0.86
N GLY A 96 27.36 2.31 -0.01
CA GLY A 96 26.46 2.55 1.12
C GLY A 96 24.97 2.46 0.78
N ASN A 97 24.59 2.39 -0.49
CA ASN A 97 23.21 2.22 -0.93
C ASN A 97 22.73 0.78 -0.70
N TYR A 98 21.41 0.59 -0.70
CA TYR A 98 20.81 -0.74 -0.70
C TYR A 98 20.22 -1.04 -2.07
N ARG A 99 20.46 -2.23 -2.54
CA ARG A 99 19.79 -2.80 -3.71
C ARG A 99 19.05 -4.06 -3.29
N ALA A 100 17.95 -4.33 -3.95
CA ALA A 100 17.30 -5.62 -3.92
C ALA A 100 17.16 -6.09 -5.38
N LEU A 101 17.36 -7.37 -5.58
CA LEU A 101 16.93 -7.99 -6.83
C LEU A 101 15.39 -8.11 -6.80
N SER A 102 14.77 -8.06 -7.96
CA SER A 102 13.35 -8.42 -8.05
C SER A 102 13.15 -9.83 -7.50
N ASN A 103 12.12 -10.02 -6.69
CA ASN A 103 11.75 -11.35 -6.21
C ASN A 103 11.27 -12.27 -7.35
N PHE A 104 10.79 -11.69 -8.43
CA PHE A 104 10.24 -12.39 -9.58
C PHE A 104 11.20 -12.35 -10.76
N THR A 105 11.20 -13.40 -11.57
CA THR A 105 11.71 -13.34 -12.93
C THR A 105 10.83 -12.41 -13.77
N SER A 106 11.36 -11.93 -14.90
CA SER A 106 10.55 -11.11 -15.82
C SER A 106 9.33 -11.87 -16.35
N GLU A 107 9.43 -13.19 -16.51
CA GLU A 107 8.32 -14.03 -16.97
C GLU A 107 7.20 -14.12 -15.92
N GLU A 108 7.55 -14.34 -14.66
CA GLU A 108 6.58 -14.38 -13.53
C GLU A 108 5.90 -13.02 -13.35
N MET A 109 6.69 -11.93 -13.34
CA MET A 109 6.17 -10.58 -13.18
C MET A 109 5.20 -10.21 -14.33
N ASN A 110 5.57 -10.51 -15.57
CA ASN A 110 4.71 -10.28 -16.74
C ASN A 110 3.47 -11.19 -16.71
N ALA A 111 3.58 -12.41 -16.20
CA ALA A 111 2.44 -13.30 -16.06
C ALA A 111 1.40 -12.75 -15.07
N ILE A 112 1.84 -12.24 -13.92
CA ILE A 112 0.97 -11.56 -12.95
C ILE A 112 0.31 -10.34 -13.59
N GLY A 113 1.11 -9.45 -14.20
CA GLY A 113 0.61 -8.22 -14.80
C GLY A 113 -0.42 -8.49 -15.90
N ASN A 114 -0.09 -9.34 -16.85
CA ASN A 114 -0.96 -9.68 -18.00
C ASN A 114 -2.27 -10.34 -17.53
N GLU A 115 -2.20 -11.29 -16.58
CA GLU A 115 -3.39 -11.98 -16.07
C GLU A 115 -4.31 -11.02 -15.30
N THR A 116 -3.72 -10.15 -14.47
CA THR A 116 -4.48 -9.16 -13.69
C THR A 116 -5.16 -8.14 -14.60
N ILE A 117 -4.42 -7.56 -15.54
CA ILE A 117 -4.95 -6.57 -16.49
C ILE A 117 -5.98 -7.20 -17.43
N GLY A 118 -5.71 -8.42 -17.92
CA GLY A 118 -6.64 -9.20 -18.73
C GLY A 118 -7.97 -9.46 -18.03
N SER A 119 -7.95 -9.62 -16.72
CA SER A 119 -9.12 -9.75 -15.85
C SER A 119 -9.78 -8.39 -15.50
N ARG A 120 -9.33 -7.28 -16.09
CA ARG A 120 -9.78 -5.91 -15.80
C ARG A 120 -9.62 -5.52 -14.33
N LYS A 121 -8.55 -6.02 -13.71
CA LYS A 121 -8.18 -5.72 -12.33
C LYS A 121 -6.85 -4.97 -12.29
N ASN A 122 -6.52 -4.43 -11.12
CA ASN A 122 -5.25 -3.74 -10.86
C ASN A 122 -4.42 -4.55 -9.87
N PHE A 123 -3.11 -4.32 -9.88
CA PHE A 123 -2.26 -4.83 -8.82
C PHE A 123 -1.42 -3.72 -8.19
N ALA A 124 -1.11 -3.92 -6.91
CA ALA A 124 -0.26 -3.09 -6.07
C ALA A 124 1.02 -3.84 -5.75
N ALA A 125 2.15 -3.15 -5.74
CA ALA A 125 3.44 -3.75 -5.48
C ALA A 125 4.14 -3.13 -4.27
N HIS A 126 4.42 -3.93 -3.23
CA HIS A 126 5.48 -3.59 -2.29
C HIS A 126 6.79 -3.56 -3.07
N ALA A 127 7.46 -2.43 -3.07
CA ALA A 127 8.79 -2.27 -3.67
C ALA A 127 9.53 -1.14 -2.96
N MET A 128 10.65 -1.45 -2.33
CA MET A 128 11.45 -0.49 -1.57
C MET A 128 12.55 0.14 -2.41
N THR A 129 13.04 -0.56 -3.42
CA THR A 129 14.21 -0.17 -4.20
C THR A 129 13.88 0.12 -5.65
N ARG A 130 14.75 0.89 -6.31
CA ARG A 130 14.66 1.22 -7.73
C ARG A 130 14.31 0.02 -8.61
N ASP A 131 15.06 -1.09 -8.44
CA ASP A 131 14.94 -2.24 -9.35
C ASP A 131 13.56 -2.93 -9.20
N GLY A 132 13.08 -3.09 -7.95
CA GLY A 132 11.74 -3.61 -7.68
C GLY A 132 10.62 -2.70 -8.20
N ILE A 133 10.78 -1.38 -8.05
CA ILE A 133 9.83 -0.39 -8.57
C ILE A 133 9.75 -0.46 -10.09
N ILE A 134 10.89 -0.41 -10.79
CA ILE A 134 10.94 -0.45 -12.26
C ILE A 134 10.33 -1.74 -12.80
N ALA A 135 10.64 -2.89 -12.17
CA ALA A 135 10.07 -4.18 -12.56
C ALA A 135 8.54 -4.19 -12.44
N ALA A 136 7.99 -3.76 -11.30
CA ALA A 136 6.56 -3.70 -11.07
C ALA A 136 5.84 -2.72 -12.00
N VAL A 137 6.40 -1.51 -12.18
CA VAL A 137 5.83 -0.48 -13.06
C VAL A 137 5.82 -0.93 -14.52
N ASN A 138 6.85 -1.62 -14.98
CA ASN A 138 6.90 -2.17 -16.34
C ASN A 138 5.91 -3.31 -16.56
N ALA A 139 5.61 -4.10 -15.54
CA ALA A 139 4.58 -5.12 -15.58
C ALA A 139 3.14 -4.56 -15.46
N GLY A 140 2.98 -3.25 -15.23
CA GLY A 140 1.68 -2.58 -15.20
C GLY A 140 1.09 -2.39 -13.80
N ALA A 141 1.93 -2.38 -12.75
CA ALA A 141 1.48 -2.02 -11.40
C ALA A 141 0.74 -0.67 -11.40
N LYS A 142 -0.37 -0.60 -10.67
CA LYS A 142 -1.15 0.63 -10.53
C LYS A 142 -0.66 1.48 -9.37
N SER A 143 -0.11 0.87 -8.33
CA SER A 143 0.55 1.57 -7.22
C SER A 143 1.82 0.86 -6.77
N ILE A 144 2.72 1.67 -6.21
CA ILE A 144 3.92 1.23 -5.50
C ILE A 144 3.74 1.60 -4.04
N GLU A 145 3.82 0.59 -3.19
CA GLU A 145 3.74 0.74 -1.75
C GLU A 145 5.15 0.88 -1.17
N HIS A 146 5.29 1.79 -0.22
CA HIS A 146 6.53 2.24 0.42
C HIS A 146 7.45 3.03 -0.53
N GLY A 147 8.13 2.42 -1.48
CA GLY A 147 8.93 3.09 -2.51
C GLY A 147 10.07 3.98 -1.99
N LEU A 148 10.55 3.74 -0.76
CA LEU A 148 11.39 4.69 -0.02
C LEU A 148 12.78 4.89 -0.62
N GLY A 149 13.26 3.93 -1.40
CA GLY A 149 14.54 3.95 -2.11
C GLY A 149 14.40 4.24 -3.61
N MET A 150 13.32 4.91 -4.03
CA MET A 150 13.18 5.31 -5.43
C MET A 150 14.22 6.38 -5.80
N ASP A 151 14.70 6.30 -7.02
CA ASP A 151 15.57 7.29 -7.63
C ASP A 151 14.82 8.14 -8.68
N GLU A 152 15.53 9.02 -9.34
CA GLU A 152 14.94 9.91 -10.35
C GLU A 152 14.35 9.14 -11.54
N GLU A 153 15.02 8.09 -11.99
CA GLU A 153 14.55 7.27 -13.12
C GLU A 153 13.24 6.57 -12.78
N SER A 154 13.16 5.93 -11.62
CA SER A 154 11.93 5.28 -11.16
C SER A 154 10.78 6.29 -10.93
N MET A 155 11.07 7.48 -10.39
CA MET A 155 10.08 8.56 -10.25
C MET A 155 9.55 9.04 -11.60
N GLN A 156 10.44 9.28 -12.57
CA GLN A 156 10.05 9.70 -13.93
C GLN A 156 9.21 8.62 -14.62
N LEU A 157 9.58 7.35 -14.48
CA LEU A 157 8.82 6.23 -15.02
C LEU A 157 7.42 6.13 -14.41
N MET A 158 7.31 6.25 -13.07
CA MET A 158 6.02 6.26 -12.37
C MET A 158 5.14 7.43 -12.82
N ALA A 159 5.70 8.64 -12.90
CA ALA A 159 4.98 9.82 -13.37
C ALA A 159 4.48 9.65 -14.82
N ALA A 160 5.35 9.18 -15.72
CA ALA A 160 5.01 8.99 -17.13
C ALA A 160 3.90 7.93 -17.33
N LYS A 161 3.88 6.87 -16.51
CA LYS A 161 2.87 5.81 -16.57
C LYS A 161 1.65 6.06 -15.67
N GLY A 162 1.62 7.15 -14.91
CA GLY A 162 0.52 7.48 -14.00
C GLY A 162 0.36 6.49 -12.85
N VAL A 163 1.47 5.88 -12.41
CA VAL A 163 1.53 4.96 -11.28
C VAL A 163 1.53 5.74 -9.98
N PHE A 164 0.71 5.34 -9.03
CA PHE A 164 0.61 6.00 -7.72
C PHE A 164 1.72 5.53 -6.77
N TRP A 165 2.15 6.43 -5.93
CA TRP A 165 3.00 6.15 -4.79
C TRP A 165 2.20 6.22 -3.50
N CYS A 166 2.20 5.14 -2.71
CA CYS A 166 1.63 5.09 -1.36
C CYS A 166 2.78 4.92 -0.36
N PRO A 167 3.34 6.02 0.20
CA PRO A 167 4.64 6.00 0.88
C PRO A 167 4.63 5.38 2.27
N THR A 168 3.49 5.32 2.98
CA THR A 168 3.36 4.72 4.33
C THR A 168 4.46 5.18 5.30
N LEU A 169 4.60 6.50 5.46
CA LEU A 169 5.77 7.10 6.10
C LEU A 169 5.82 6.82 7.59
N PHE A 170 4.65 6.90 8.27
CA PHE A 170 4.61 6.71 9.71
C PHE A 170 5.04 5.31 10.13
N VAL A 171 4.59 4.26 9.45
CA VAL A 171 5.01 2.89 9.77
C VAL A 171 6.51 2.71 9.56
N ASN A 172 7.09 3.30 8.50
CA ASN A 172 8.53 3.24 8.27
C ASN A 172 9.30 3.84 9.45
N GLU A 173 8.90 5.04 9.92
CA GLU A 173 9.54 5.70 11.07
C GLU A 173 9.34 4.88 12.35
N PHE A 174 8.12 4.40 12.60
CA PHE A 174 7.77 3.64 13.79
C PHE A 174 8.62 2.38 13.95
N VAL A 175 8.86 1.63 12.86
CA VAL A 175 9.61 0.37 12.93
C VAL A 175 11.12 0.53 12.78
N ALA A 176 11.61 1.70 12.34
CA ALA A 176 12.99 1.90 11.89
C ALA A 176 14.05 1.51 12.93
N GLU A 177 13.93 2.04 14.14
CA GLU A 177 14.90 1.76 15.21
C GLU A 177 14.81 0.31 15.71
N GLY A 178 13.60 -0.21 15.88
CA GLY A 178 13.38 -1.58 16.32
C GLY A 178 13.97 -2.60 15.35
N ARG A 179 13.70 -2.43 14.06
CA ARG A 179 14.26 -3.29 13.00
C ARG A 179 15.78 -3.16 12.88
N ALA A 180 16.34 -1.96 13.05
CA ALA A 180 17.79 -1.75 13.03
C ALA A 180 18.50 -2.49 14.17
N LYS A 181 17.94 -2.49 15.38
CA LYS A 181 18.44 -3.26 16.53
C LYS A 181 18.41 -4.77 16.29
N LEU A 182 17.47 -5.24 15.48
CA LEU A 182 17.32 -6.65 15.05
C LEU A 182 18.15 -6.99 13.80
N GLY A 183 19.07 -6.09 13.37
CA GLY A 183 19.95 -6.33 12.23
C GLY A 183 19.39 -5.94 10.86
N SER A 184 18.21 -5.28 10.80
CA SER A 184 17.61 -4.79 9.56
C SER A 184 17.54 -3.25 9.54
N PRO A 185 18.62 -2.52 9.20
CA PRO A 185 18.70 -1.06 9.31
C PRO A 185 18.07 -0.29 8.12
N ILE A 186 17.49 -0.97 7.14
CA ILE A 186 17.03 -0.34 5.89
C ILE A 186 16.01 0.77 6.11
N ASN A 187 15.02 0.55 6.99
CA ASN A 187 14.02 1.57 7.30
C ASN A 187 14.66 2.82 7.93
N LEU A 188 15.61 2.64 8.85
CA LEU A 188 16.33 3.74 9.49
C LEU A 188 17.20 4.53 8.49
N MET A 189 17.75 3.87 7.49
CA MET A 189 18.50 4.55 6.44
C MET A 189 17.57 5.40 5.55
N PHE A 190 16.48 4.82 5.11
CA PHE A 190 15.51 5.56 4.29
C PHE A 190 14.88 6.72 5.05
N SER A 191 14.61 6.60 6.35
CA SER A 191 14.07 7.71 7.16
C SER A 191 14.88 9.00 7.01
N LYS A 192 16.17 8.92 6.77
CA LYS A 192 17.04 10.08 6.57
C LYS A 192 16.91 10.74 5.20
N SER A 193 16.61 9.97 4.16
CA SER A 193 16.54 10.44 2.77
C SER A 193 15.10 10.72 2.29
N ILE A 194 14.09 10.13 2.93
CA ILE A 194 12.69 10.24 2.53
C ILE A 194 12.21 11.69 2.34
N PRO A 195 12.52 12.68 3.22
CA PRO A 195 12.04 14.03 3.01
C PRO A 195 12.43 14.61 1.65
N GLU A 196 13.67 14.39 1.22
CA GLU A 196 14.15 14.86 -0.09
C GLU A 196 13.60 14.00 -1.24
N THR A 197 13.49 12.69 -1.03
CA THR A 197 12.83 11.77 -1.98
C THR A 197 11.38 12.21 -2.23
N PHE A 198 10.63 12.52 -1.17
CA PHE A 198 9.25 12.97 -1.27
C PHE A 198 9.10 14.28 -2.05
N LYS A 199 9.89 15.31 -1.69
CA LYS A 199 9.91 16.60 -2.40
C LYS A 199 10.22 16.42 -3.89
N LYS A 200 11.20 15.57 -4.20
CA LYS A 200 11.59 15.30 -5.59
C LYS A 200 10.49 14.57 -6.35
N ALA A 201 9.86 13.58 -5.76
CA ALA A 201 8.76 12.84 -6.37
C ALA A 201 7.57 13.76 -6.68
N VAL A 202 7.19 14.62 -5.73
CA VAL A 202 6.14 15.64 -5.93
C VAL A 202 6.51 16.56 -7.09
N LYS A 203 7.75 17.07 -7.13
CA LYS A 203 8.23 17.97 -8.21
C LYS A 203 8.21 17.29 -9.57
N LEU A 204 8.49 16.01 -9.64
CA LEU A 204 8.46 15.22 -10.88
C LEU A 204 7.06 14.75 -11.29
N GLY A 205 6.04 15.08 -10.51
CA GLY A 205 4.64 14.78 -10.83
C GLY A 205 4.22 13.34 -10.51
N VAL A 206 4.92 12.64 -9.62
CA VAL A 206 4.48 11.32 -9.12
C VAL A 206 3.17 11.52 -8.36
N LYS A 207 2.14 10.77 -8.72
CA LYS A 207 0.84 10.79 -8.03
C LYS A 207 0.96 10.13 -6.66
N ILE A 208 0.52 10.81 -5.61
CA ILE A 208 0.56 10.27 -4.24
C ILE A 208 -0.84 9.86 -3.82
N ALA A 209 -0.97 8.64 -3.26
CA ALA A 209 -2.14 8.15 -2.57
C ALA A 209 -1.81 7.91 -1.09
N TYR A 210 -2.79 8.18 -0.23
CA TYR A 210 -2.64 7.97 1.21
C TYR A 210 -2.75 6.48 1.56
N GLY A 211 -1.90 6.00 2.45
CA GLY A 211 -1.98 4.66 3.04
C GLY A 211 -1.13 4.59 4.30
N THR A 212 -1.50 3.72 5.22
CA THR A 212 -0.94 3.66 6.58
C THR A 212 -0.06 2.46 6.83
N ASP A 213 -0.30 1.33 6.14
CA ASP A 213 0.27 0.03 6.48
C ASP A 213 0.03 -0.32 7.97
N ILE A 214 -1.21 -0.05 8.45
CA ILE A 214 -1.61 -0.42 9.80
C ILE A 214 -1.60 -1.94 9.96
N GLY A 215 -1.09 -2.41 11.08
CA GLY A 215 -0.67 -3.80 11.30
C GLY A 215 0.84 -3.84 11.55
N GLY A 216 1.62 -2.93 10.95
CA GLY A 216 3.00 -2.65 11.33
C GLY A 216 3.12 -1.86 12.64
N TYR A 217 2.01 -1.31 13.14
CA TYR A 217 1.91 -0.61 14.44
C TYR A 217 0.52 -0.81 15.04
N ASP A 218 0.33 -0.40 16.30
CA ASP A 218 -0.90 -0.63 17.04
C ASP A 218 -2.10 0.16 16.49
N TRP A 219 -3.25 -0.49 16.35
CA TRP A 219 -4.51 0.10 15.86
C TRP A 219 -5.05 1.25 16.71
N SER A 220 -4.63 1.36 17.98
CA SER A 220 -4.99 2.47 18.86
C SER A 220 -4.32 3.80 18.50
N LEU A 221 -3.23 3.76 17.70
CA LEU A 221 -2.54 4.96 17.26
C LEU A 221 -3.31 5.67 16.13
N PRO A 222 -3.28 7.00 16.08
CA PRO A 222 -3.96 7.75 15.02
C PRO A 222 -3.42 7.40 13.63
N GLN A 223 -4.34 7.02 12.72
CA GLN A 223 -4.00 6.59 11.37
C GLN A 223 -3.82 7.75 10.38
N ALA A 224 -4.02 8.99 10.82
CA ALA A 224 -3.87 10.19 10.00
C ALA A 224 -2.49 10.88 10.13
N LYS A 225 -1.49 10.18 10.66
CA LYS A 225 -0.16 10.76 10.95
C LYS A 225 0.64 11.13 9.69
N ASP A 226 0.47 10.37 8.62
CA ASP A 226 1.20 10.63 7.36
C ASP A 226 0.87 12.00 6.76
N PHE A 227 -0.31 12.57 7.02
CA PHE A 227 -0.64 13.92 6.55
C PHE A 227 0.33 14.99 7.07
N SER A 228 0.81 14.86 8.30
CA SER A 228 1.78 15.81 8.89
C SER A 228 3.12 15.76 8.15
N PHE A 229 3.57 14.56 7.76
CA PHE A 229 4.77 14.41 6.91
C PHE A 229 4.56 15.03 5.53
N PHE A 230 3.44 14.75 4.88
CA PHE A 230 3.13 15.28 3.55
C PHE A 230 3.17 16.81 3.52
N VAL A 231 2.58 17.45 4.52
CA VAL A 231 2.60 18.92 4.64
C VAL A 231 4.00 19.43 4.98
N SER A 232 4.70 18.79 5.92
CA SER A 232 6.06 19.19 6.30
C SER A 232 7.05 19.07 5.15
N TRP A 233 6.78 18.18 4.17
CA TRP A 233 7.66 17.93 3.04
C TRP A 233 7.17 18.53 1.73
N GLY A 234 6.19 19.44 1.77
CA GLY A 234 5.93 20.35 0.68
C GLY A 234 4.55 20.30 0.03
N LEU A 235 3.64 19.40 0.45
CA LEU A 235 2.25 19.52 0.03
C LEU A 235 1.54 20.62 0.85
N THR A 236 0.62 21.32 0.22
CA THR A 236 -0.34 22.10 0.99
C THR A 236 -1.30 21.19 1.75
N PRO A 237 -1.94 21.65 2.86
CA PRO A 237 -2.92 20.83 3.56
C PRO A 237 -4.03 20.29 2.66
N ILE A 238 -4.49 21.09 1.69
CA ILE A 238 -5.50 20.63 0.70
C ILE A 238 -4.95 19.51 -0.17
N GLN A 239 -3.75 19.64 -0.69
CA GLN A 239 -3.11 18.60 -1.50
C GLN A 239 -2.89 17.32 -0.68
N ALA A 240 -2.48 17.45 0.58
CA ALA A 240 -2.35 16.30 1.48
C ALA A 240 -3.70 15.57 1.67
N MET A 241 -4.78 16.28 1.94
CA MET A 241 -6.12 15.68 2.02
C MET A 241 -6.58 15.04 0.71
N GLN A 242 -6.22 15.63 -0.43
CA GLN A 242 -6.54 15.07 -1.75
C GLN A 242 -5.91 13.69 -1.97
N THR A 243 -4.76 13.37 -1.34
CA THR A 243 -4.15 12.04 -1.44
C THR A 243 -5.04 10.92 -0.88
N ALA A 244 -5.86 11.22 0.14
CA ALA A 244 -6.80 10.28 0.76
C ALA A 244 -8.24 10.40 0.23
N THR A 245 -8.50 11.32 -0.68
CA THR A 245 -9.83 11.56 -1.23
C THR A 245 -9.85 11.38 -2.74
N VAL A 246 -9.71 12.43 -3.52
CA VAL A 246 -9.83 12.37 -4.99
C VAL A 246 -8.73 11.53 -5.65
N HIS A 247 -7.48 11.57 -5.15
CA HIS A 247 -6.41 10.72 -5.68
C HIS A 247 -6.65 9.24 -5.33
N ALA A 248 -7.07 8.96 -4.09
CA ALA A 248 -7.43 7.60 -3.70
C ALA A 248 -8.62 7.08 -4.52
N ALA A 249 -9.63 7.92 -4.78
CA ALA A 249 -10.76 7.58 -5.66
C ALA A 249 -10.30 7.27 -7.09
N GLU A 250 -9.35 8.04 -7.63
CA GLU A 250 -8.75 7.77 -8.94
C GLU A 250 -8.00 6.43 -8.95
N LEU A 251 -7.15 6.19 -7.93
CA LEU A 251 -6.42 4.93 -7.79
C LEU A 251 -7.36 3.72 -7.77
N LEU A 252 -8.46 3.82 -7.01
CA LEU A 252 -9.45 2.75 -6.86
C LEU A 252 -10.43 2.65 -8.05
N GLY A 253 -10.35 3.54 -9.07
CA GLY A 253 -11.29 3.57 -10.18
C GLY A 253 -12.71 4.01 -9.78
N GLN A 254 -12.83 4.83 -8.72
CA GLN A 254 -14.09 5.27 -8.13
C GLN A 254 -14.33 6.78 -8.30
N VAL A 255 -13.73 7.40 -9.31
CA VAL A 255 -13.90 8.83 -9.60
C VAL A 255 -15.39 9.17 -9.73
N GLY A 256 -15.82 10.19 -9.02
CA GLY A 256 -17.21 10.63 -9.02
C GLY A 256 -18.14 9.83 -8.11
N GLN A 257 -17.69 8.72 -7.55
CA GLN A 257 -18.45 7.91 -6.60
C GLN A 257 -18.06 8.21 -5.15
N ILE A 258 -16.76 8.36 -4.88
CA ILE A 258 -16.18 8.64 -3.57
C ILE A 258 -15.13 9.73 -3.66
N GLY A 259 -14.66 10.23 -2.50
CA GLY A 259 -13.55 11.17 -2.39
C GLY A 259 -13.93 12.64 -2.62
N GLU A 260 -15.17 12.94 -2.90
CA GLU A 260 -15.64 14.34 -3.10
C GLU A 260 -17.08 14.53 -2.60
N ILE A 261 -17.38 15.73 -2.14
CA ILE A 261 -18.73 16.09 -1.72
C ILE A 261 -19.44 16.75 -2.91
N LYS A 262 -20.23 15.94 -3.61
CA LYS A 262 -21.05 16.42 -4.74
C LYS A 262 -22.32 15.60 -4.90
N ALA A 263 -23.33 16.15 -5.59
CA ALA A 263 -24.55 15.43 -5.94
C ALA A 263 -24.23 14.17 -6.74
N GLY A 264 -24.80 13.02 -6.32
CA GLY A 264 -24.60 11.71 -6.95
C GLY A 264 -23.42 10.91 -6.39
N ALA A 265 -22.52 11.49 -5.60
CA ALA A 265 -21.47 10.75 -4.88
C ALA A 265 -22.07 10.07 -3.62
N LEU A 266 -21.38 9.01 -3.18
CA LEU A 266 -21.71 8.34 -1.93
C LEU A 266 -21.43 9.27 -0.74
N ALA A 267 -22.36 9.30 0.22
CA ALA A 267 -22.26 10.16 1.39
C ALA A 267 -21.36 9.52 2.47
N ASP A 268 -20.06 9.36 2.15
CA ASP A 268 -19.00 8.94 3.06
C ASP A 268 -18.25 10.21 3.50
N ILE A 269 -18.60 10.73 4.68
CA ILE A 269 -18.20 12.08 5.12
C ILE A 269 -17.65 12.02 6.54
N ILE A 270 -16.58 12.76 6.79
CA ILE A 270 -16.09 13.06 8.13
C ILE A 270 -16.23 14.54 8.45
N ALA A 271 -16.43 14.90 9.71
CA ALA A 271 -16.34 16.27 10.17
C ALA A 271 -15.40 16.40 11.37
N LEU A 272 -14.78 17.56 11.45
CA LEU A 272 -13.75 17.91 12.43
C LEU A 272 -14.14 19.20 13.14
N LYS A 273 -13.74 19.38 14.40
CA LYS A 273 -13.93 20.63 15.14
C LYS A 273 -13.00 21.75 14.67
N GLN A 274 -11.82 21.38 14.17
CA GLN A 274 -10.82 22.33 13.72
C GLN A 274 -10.67 22.26 12.19
N ASP A 275 -10.35 23.38 11.59
CA ASP A 275 -10.10 23.50 10.16
C ASP A 275 -8.78 22.81 9.79
N PRO A 276 -8.80 21.69 9.06
CA PRO A 276 -7.61 20.94 8.68
C PRO A 276 -6.72 21.71 7.69
N THR A 277 -7.22 22.74 7.06
CA THR A 277 -6.40 23.58 6.17
C THR A 277 -5.45 24.50 6.97
N LYS A 278 -5.77 24.76 8.23
CA LYS A 278 -4.94 25.52 9.19
C LYS A 278 -4.11 24.64 10.10
N ASN A 279 -4.64 23.47 10.44
CA ASN A 279 -3.98 22.49 11.30
C ASN A 279 -4.29 21.08 10.78
N ILE A 280 -3.38 20.52 9.98
CA ILE A 280 -3.55 19.20 9.38
C ILE A 280 -3.66 18.08 10.42
N GLU A 281 -3.06 18.25 11.60
CA GLU A 281 -3.11 17.27 12.69
C GLU A 281 -4.52 17.09 13.28
N SER A 282 -5.43 18.01 13.01
CA SER A 282 -6.84 17.85 13.39
C SER A 282 -7.48 16.59 12.79
N LEU A 283 -6.96 16.10 11.67
CA LEU A 283 -7.38 14.83 11.06
C LEU A 283 -7.14 13.60 11.94
N GLN A 284 -6.29 13.71 12.96
CA GLN A 284 -6.08 12.64 13.94
C GLN A 284 -7.26 12.53 14.95
N ASN A 285 -8.15 13.51 14.98
CA ASN A 285 -9.29 13.56 15.91
C ASN A 285 -10.60 13.81 15.15
N ILE A 286 -11.14 12.76 14.56
CA ILE A 286 -12.40 12.83 13.81
C ILE A 286 -13.58 12.90 14.80
N ASP A 287 -14.41 13.92 14.68
CA ASP A 287 -15.54 14.15 15.59
C ASP A 287 -16.83 13.48 15.13
N TRP A 288 -17.01 13.38 13.83
CA TRP A 288 -18.24 12.84 13.24
C TRP A 288 -17.94 12.02 11.99
N ILE A 289 -18.64 10.91 11.81
CA ILE A 289 -18.43 9.97 10.71
C ILE A 289 -19.79 9.56 10.14
N MET A 290 -19.94 9.67 8.83
CA MET A 290 -21.05 9.16 8.04
C MET A 290 -20.53 8.21 6.96
N LYS A 291 -21.24 7.13 6.70
CA LYS A 291 -21.07 6.24 5.55
C LYS A 291 -22.43 5.96 4.91
N ASP A 292 -22.53 6.08 3.59
CA ASP A 292 -23.77 5.88 2.81
C ASP A 292 -24.96 6.68 3.39
N GLY A 293 -24.71 7.90 3.90
CA GLY A 293 -25.74 8.73 4.54
C GLY A 293 -26.13 8.31 5.95
N LYS A 294 -25.59 7.22 6.49
CA LYS A 294 -25.81 6.78 7.87
C LYS A 294 -24.69 7.26 8.80
N VAL A 295 -25.08 7.88 9.92
CA VAL A 295 -24.11 8.37 10.95
C VAL A 295 -23.67 7.21 11.82
N TYR A 296 -22.35 7.05 11.95
CA TYR A 296 -21.70 6.01 12.79
C TYR A 296 -20.99 6.57 14.01
N LYS A 297 -20.50 7.80 13.93
CA LYS A 297 -19.92 8.51 15.06
C LYS A 297 -20.49 9.92 15.11
N GLN A 298 -20.94 10.32 16.28
CA GLN A 298 -21.41 11.66 16.54
C GLN A 298 -20.98 12.06 17.96
N HIS A 299 -20.38 13.24 18.10
CA HIS A 299 -20.16 13.80 19.44
C HIS A 299 -21.52 14.09 20.09
N LYS A 300 -21.67 13.62 21.32
CA LYS A 300 -22.77 14.01 22.20
C LYS A 300 -22.55 15.42 22.74
#